data_3bad3a2a8ec3e47c0df47b75242913b9
#
_entry.id   3bad3a2a8ec3e47c0df47b75242913b9
#
_cell.length_a   1.000
_cell.length_b   1.000
_cell.length_c   1.000
_cell.angle_alpha   90.00
_cell.angle_beta   90.00
_cell.angle_gamma   90.00
#
_symmetry.space_group_name_H-M   'P 1'
#
loop_
_entity.id
_entity.type
_entity.pdbx_description
1 polymer ?
#
loop_
_entity_poly.entity_id
_entity_poly.type
_entity_poly.pdbx_seq_one_letter_code
_entity_poly.pdbx_strand_id
1 'polypeptide(L)'
;MSKLSNIGHALYQGKVSVNFVGRKWLWYAISGVIVLAAVVGLSTRGLNLGIEFKGGVEYTVAMPSGQADLANVQKIRDAVASTAGSQNIEGATQPIVNTSAGNIRVQTKPLDNNDSATIQTAIQKAVGVDGNAISSDAIGATWGAQVAQRALLGLIVFLILVVLFIWAYFREWKMSVAAIVALIHDLLITVGVYALSGFEVTPATVTGILTILGFSLYDTVVVFDKV
;
A
#
# COMPACT_ATOMS: atom_id res chain seq x y z
N MET A 1 -31.83 24.78 -6.55
CA MET A 1 -31.17 23.64 -5.88
C MET A 1 -30.96 22.53 -6.90
N SER A 2 -29.78 21.91 -6.97
CA SER A 2 -29.49 20.85 -7.95
C SER A 2 -30.27 19.57 -7.60
N LYS A 3 -30.63 18.76 -8.61
CA LYS A 3 -31.34 17.48 -8.41
C LYS A 3 -30.59 16.55 -7.41
N LEU A 4 -29.27 16.63 -7.36
CA LEU A 4 -28.41 15.91 -6.41
C LEU A 4 -28.61 16.37 -4.96
N SER A 5 -28.77 17.70 -4.73
CA SER A 5 -29.02 18.25 -3.39
C SER A 5 -30.37 17.78 -2.83
N ASN A 6 -31.42 17.71 -3.68
CA ASN A 6 -32.72 17.23 -3.27
C ASN A 6 -32.77 15.74 -2.95
N ILE A 7 -31.98 14.91 -3.71
CA ILE A 7 -31.86 13.49 -3.42
C ILE A 7 -31.09 13.27 -2.09
N GLY A 8 -30.01 14.01 -1.86
CA GLY A 8 -29.27 13.95 -0.60
C GLY A 8 -30.13 14.32 0.61
N HIS A 9 -30.93 15.38 0.48
CA HIS A 9 -31.84 15.79 1.54
C HIS A 9 -32.98 14.78 1.78
N ALA A 10 -33.52 14.18 0.72
CA ALA A 10 -34.55 13.14 0.82
C ALA A 10 -34.01 11.84 1.45
N LEU A 11 -32.76 11.46 1.15
CA LEU A 11 -32.06 10.34 1.81
C LEU A 11 -31.85 10.63 3.29
N TYR A 12 -31.36 11.82 3.64
CA TYR A 12 -31.16 12.24 5.04
C TYR A 12 -32.46 12.24 5.84
N GLN A 13 -33.59 12.63 5.23
CA GLN A 13 -34.91 12.60 5.86
C GLN A 13 -35.58 11.22 5.88
N GLY A 14 -34.94 10.19 5.36
CA GLY A 14 -35.51 8.84 5.28
C GLY A 14 -36.71 8.71 4.30
N LYS A 15 -36.96 9.72 3.47
CA LYS A 15 -38.06 9.71 2.48
C LYS A 15 -37.79 8.83 1.27
N VAL A 16 -36.49 8.56 1.01
CA VAL A 16 -36.03 7.68 -0.05
C VAL A 16 -35.00 6.71 0.59
N SER A 17 -35.21 5.42 0.42
CA SER A 17 -34.25 4.41 0.86
C SER A 17 -33.87 3.51 -0.31
N VAL A 18 -32.62 3.06 -0.32
CA VAL A 18 -32.16 2.05 -1.30
C VAL A 18 -32.48 0.68 -0.74
N ASN A 19 -33.23 -0.11 -1.49
CA ASN A 19 -33.55 -1.48 -1.09
C ASN A 19 -32.32 -2.40 -1.34
N PHE A 20 -31.38 -2.40 -0.40
CA PHE A 20 -30.18 -3.23 -0.44
C PHE A 20 -30.52 -4.72 -0.33
N VAL A 21 -31.40 -5.09 0.58
CA VAL A 21 -31.76 -6.48 0.86
C VAL A 21 -32.49 -7.11 -0.32
N GLY A 22 -33.44 -6.40 -0.93
CA GLY A 22 -34.19 -6.89 -2.09
C GLY A 22 -33.32 -7.13 -3.34
N ARG A 23 -32.21 -6.41 -3.46
CA ARG A 23 -31.25 -6.55 -4.57
C ARG A 23 -29.92 -7.17 -4.18
N LYS A 24 -29.91 -8.02 -3.14
CA LYS A 24 -28.68 -8.62 -2.59
C LYS A 24 -27.81 -9.31 -3.63
N TRP A 25 -28.38 -10.01 -4.60
CA TRP A 25 -27.64 -10.69 -5.66
C TRP A 25 -26.84 -9.74 -6.55
N LEU A 26 -27.38 -8.54 -6.82
CA LEU A 26 -26.66 -7.51 -7.57
C LEU A 26 -25.42 -7.04 -6.80
N TRP A 27 -25.56 -6.80 -5.50
CA TRP A 27 -24.46 -6.37 -4.65
C TRP A 27 -23.39 -7.47 -4.49
N TYR A 28 -23.81 -8.72 -4.34
CA TYR A 28 -22.88 -9.86 -4.32
C TYR A 28 -22.14 -10.03 -5.66
N ALA A 29 -22.81 -9.80 -6.79
CA ALA A 29 -22.17 -9.85 -8.09
C ALA A 29 -21.12 -8.74 -8.27
N ILE A 30 -21.44 -7.50 -7.91
CA ILE A 30 -20.51 -6.38 -7.96
C ILE A 30 -19.31 -6.65 -7.04
N SER A 31 -19.55 -7.02 -5.79
CA SER A 31 -18.51 -7.36 -4.83
C SER A 31 -17.64 -8.51 -5.34
N GLY A 32 -18.24 -9.57 -5.88
CA GLY A 32 -17.52 -10.71 -6.43
C GLY A 32 -16.60 -10.34 -7.59
N VAL A 33 -17.04 -9.44 -8.48
CA VAL A 33 -16.20 -8.94 -9.58
C VAL A 33 -15.02 -8.14 -9.04
N ILE A 34 -15.23 -7.27 -8.04
CA ILE A 34 -14.17 -6.47 -7.43
C ILE A 34 -13.15 -7.39 -6.72
N VAL A 35 -13.60 -8.35 -5.93
CA VAL A 35 -12.73 -9.33 -5.26
C VAL A 35 -11.98 -10.18 -6.27
N LEU A 36 -12.63 -10.62 -7.35
CA LEU A 36 -11.96 -11.36 -8.43
C LEU A 36 -10.84 -10.52 -9.07
N ALA A 37 -11.13 -9.26 -9.39
CA ALA A 37 -10.12 -8.34 -9.93
C ALA A 37 -8.95 -8.14 -8.94
N ALA A 38 -9.23 -8.02 -7.64
CA ALA A 38 -8.22 -7.92 -6.59
C ALA A 38 -7.33 -9.17 -6.53
N VAL A 39 -7.93 -10.36 -6.54
CA VAL A 39 -7.20 -11.64 -6.53
C VAL A 39 -6.36 -11.83 -7.80
N VAL A 40 -6.91 -11.51 -8.97
CA VAL A 40 -6.15 -11.55 -10.23
C VAL A 40 -5.00 -10.55 -10.21
N GLY A 41 -5.22 -9.32 -9.76
CA GLY A 41 -4.17 -8.31 -9.61
C GLY A 41 -3.05 -8.78 -8.69
N LEU A 42 -3.41 -9.33 -7.53
CA LEU A 42 -2.45 -9.86 -6.57
C LEU A 42 -1.65 -11.06 -7.12
N SER A 43 -2.32 -11.96 -7.86
CA SER A 43 -1.69 -13.16 -8.42
C SER A 43 -0.77 -12.86 -9.60
N THR A 44 -1.09 -11.84 -10.42
CA THR A 44 -0.33 -11.50 -11.63
C THR A 44 0.76 -10.47 -11.40
N ARG A 45 0.52 -9.46 -10.57
CA ARG A 45 1.45 -8.36 -10.31
C ARG A 45 2.15 -8.47 -8.96
N GLY A 46 1.52 -9.14 -7.98
CA GLY A 46 2.00 -9.16 -6.60
C GLY A 46 1.89 -7.80 -5.93
N LEU A 47 2.50 -7.68 -4.75
CA LEU A 47 2.62 -6.43 -4.01
C LEU A 47 3.99 -5.80 -4.22
N ASN A 48 4.01 -4.49 -4.44
CA ASN A 48 5.24 -3.70 -4.47
C ASN A 48 5.65 -3.37 -3.02
N LEU A 49 6.41 -4.28 -2.40
CA LEU A 49 6.88 -4.08 -1.02
C LEU A 49 8.03 -3.09 -0.99
N GLY A 50 7.99 -2.14 -0.05
CA GLY A 50 9.07 -1.19 0.21
C GLY A 50 10.35 -1.85 0.74
N ILE A 51 11.42 -1.09 0.77
CA ILE A 51 12.72 -1.55 1.29
C ILE A 51 12.66 -1.96 2.75
N GLU A 52 11.69 -1.45 3.51
CA GLU A 52 11.47 -1.80 4.91
C GLU A 52 11.08 -3.26 5.11
N PHE A 53 10.54 -3.91 4.06
CA PHE A 53 10.15 -5.31 4.08
C PHE A 53 11.10 -6.24 3.31
N LYS A 54 11.71 -5.74 2.23
CA LYS A 54 12.63 -6.53 1.39
C LYS A 54 14.09 -6.35 1.76
N GLY A 55 14.41 -5.28 2.47
CA GLY A 55 15.76 -4.73 2.53
C GLY A 55 16.10 -3.98 1.24
N GLY A 56 17.11 -3.15 1.30
CA GLY A 56 17.57 -2.37 0.17
C GLY A 56 18.19 -1.05 0.57
N VAL A 57 18.56 -0.25 -0.41
CA VAL A 57 18.99 1.13 -0.23
C VAL A 57 18.03 2.04 -0.98
N GLU A 58 17.56 3.06 -0.30
CA GLU A 58 16.77 4.13 -0.88
C GLU A 58 17.59 5.42 -0.89
N TYR A 59 17.65 6.05 -2.06
CA TYR A 59 18.20 7.39 -2.21
C TYR A 59 17.05 8.35 -2.48
N THR A 60 16.92 9.39 -1.65
CA THR A 60 15.99 10.49 -1.90
C THR A 60 16.78 11.68 -2.43
N VAL A 61 16.52 12.02 -3.69
CA VAL A 61 17.17 13.11 -4.41
C VAL A 61 16.29 14.34 -4.35
N ALA A 62 16.71 15.35 -3.58
CA ALA A 62 16.01 16.62 -3.52
C ALA A 62 16.22 17.37 -4.84
N MET A 63 15.15 17.56 -5.59
CA MET A 63 15.18 18.23 -6.88
C MET A 63 14.68 19.67 -6.75
N PRO A 64 15.24 20.62 -7.53
CA PRO A 64 14.65 21.95 -7.65
C PRO A 64 13.20 21.87 -8.13
N SER A 65 12.38 22.85 -7.75
CA SER A 65 10.95 22.88 -8.09
C SER A 65 10.70 22.64 -9.58
N GLY A 66 9.86 21.66 -9.90
CA GLY A 66 9.48 21.29 -11.27
C GLY A 66 10.47 20.38 -12.00
N GLN A 67 11.60 20.00 -11.39
CA GLN A 67 12.59 19.12 -12.01
C GLN A 67 12.44 17.63 -11.59
N ALA A 68 11.54 17.30 -10.67
CA ALA A 68 11.18 15.91 -10.38
C ALA A 68 10.22 15.38 -11.46
N ASP A 69 10.70 15.28 -12.69
CA ASP A 69 9.95 14.87 -13.87
C ASP A 69 10.38 13.50 -14.42
N LEU A 70 9.63 12.98 -15.37
CA LEU A 70 9.90 11.69 -16.00
C LEU A 70 11.24 11.64 -16.73
N ALA A 71 11.72 12.77 -17.26
CA ALA A 71 12.99 12.83 -17.96
C ALA A 71 14.15 12.61 -16.98
N ASN A 72 14.13 13.26 -15.82
CA ASN A 72 15.15 13.07 -14.79
C ASN A 72 15.04 11.71 -14.10
N VAL A 73 13.83 11.17 -13.94
CA VAL A 73 13.61 9.77 -13.50
C VAL A 73 14.31 8.79 -14.43
N GLN A 74 14.15 8.97 -15.75
CA GLN A 74 14.79 8.08 -16.74
C GLN A 74 16.32 8.25 -16.75
N LYS A 75 16.84 9.49 -16.71
CA LYS A 75 18.28 9.76 -16.62
C LYS A 75 18.93 9.05 -15.41
N ILE A 76 18.29 9.17 -14.24
CA ILE A 76 18.79 8.51 -13.03
C ILE A 76 18.75 6.99 -13.19
N ARG A 77 17.63 6.44 -13.69
CA ARG A 77 17.50 5.00 -13.91
C ARG A 77 18.59 4.47 -14.82
N ASP A 78 18.84 5.12 -15.94
CA ASP A 78 19.84 4.68 -16.91
C ASP A 78 21.27 4.84 -16.36
N ALA A 79 21.56 5.91 -15.63
CA ALA A 79 22.85 6.13 -15.00
C ALA A 79 23.15 5.07 -13.92
N VAL A 80 22.18 4.76 -13.06
CA VAL A 80 22.32 3.74 -12.03
C VAL A 80 22.50 2.37 -12.67
N ALA A 81 21.64 1.99 -13.62
CA ALA A 81 21.71 0.68 -14.27
C ALA A 81 23.02 0.50 -15.05
N SER A 82 23.50 1.54 -15.78
CA SER A 82 24.76 1.49 -16.52
C SER A 82 25.98 1.40 -15.59
N THR A 83 25.98 2.17 -14.50
CA THR A 83 27.06 2.11 -13.50
C THR A 83 27.08 0.75 -12.81
N ALA A 84 25.92 0.22 -12.42
CA ALA A 84 25.79 -1.10 -11.83
C ALA A 84 26.28 -2.21 -12.76
N GLY A 85 25.95 -2.13 -14.05
CA GLY A 85 26.42 -3.09 -15.04
C GLY A 85 27.94 -3.02 -15.28
N SER A 86 28.52 -1.82 -15.34
CA SER A 86 29.96 -1.64 -15.57
C SER A 86 30.82 -2.00 -14.36
N GLN A 87 30.29 -1.88 -13.16
CA GLN A 87 31.00 -2.18 -11.91
C GLN A 87 30.57 -3.49 -11.25
N ASN A 88 29.72 -4.25 -11.93
CA ASN A 88 29.22 -5.55 -11.46
C ASN A 88 28.47 -5.50 -10.12
N ILE A 89 27.71 -4.40 -9.91
CA ILE A 89 26.87 -4.19 -8.71
C ILE A 89 25.49 -4.80 -8.95
N GLU A 90 25.32 -6.09 -8.72
CA GLU A 90 24.09 -6.83 -9.05
C GLU A 90 22.83 -6.22 -8.40
N GLY A 91 22.98 -5.66 -7.18
CA GLY A 91 21.87 -5.09 -6.42
C GLY A 91 21.24 -3.82 -7.05
N ALA A 92 21.95 -3.14 -7.96
CA ALA A 92 21.53 -1.88 -8.56
C ALA A 92 21.26 -1.95 -10.08
N THR A 93 21.32 -3.14 -10.69
CA THR A 93 21.11 -3.32 -12.15
C THR A 93 19.68 -3.00 -12.60
N GLN A 94 18.70 -3.14 -11.70
CA GLN A 94 17.28 -2.85 -11.97
C GLN A 94 16.73 -1.92 -10.88
N PRO A 95 17.13 -0.64 -10.85
CA PRO A 95 16.66 0.29 -9.84
C PRO A 95 15.18 0.65 -10.07
N ILE A 96 14.42 0.78 -8.98
CA ILE A 96 13.08 1.36 -9.02
C ILE A 96 13.24 2.87 -8.81
N VAL A 97 12.86 3.66 -9.80
CA VAL A 97 12.99 5.14 -9.75
C VAL A 97 11.62 5.75 -9.94
N ASN A 98 11.17 6.52 -8.95
CA ASN A 98 9.85 7.15 -8.90
C ASN A 98 9.95 8.60 -8.41
N THR A 99 8.94 9.41 -8.73
CA THR A 99 8.76 10.73 -8.13
C THR A 99 7.94 10.62 -6.85
N SER A 100 8.31 11.34 -5.80
CA SER A 100 7.58 11.40 -4.55
C SER A 100 7.74 12.77 -3.89
N ALA A 101 6.62 13.45 -3.64
CA ALA A 101 6.57 14.75 -2.95
C ALA A 101 7.55 15.81 -3.52
N GLY A 102 7.72 15.86 -4.84
CA GLY A 102 8.63 16.80 -5.51
C GLY A 102 10.09 16.38 -5.52
N ASN A 103 10.43 15.22 -4.99
CA ASN A 103 11.75 14.59 -5.03
C ASN A 103 11.75 13.37 -5.96
N ILE A 104 12.93 12.84 -6.26
CA ILE A 104 13.08 11.56 -6.95
C ILE A 104 13.60 10.54 -5.94
N ARG A 105 12.90 9.39 -5.82
CA ARG A 105 13.29 8.25 -5.00
C ARG A 105 13.87 7.16 -5.88
N VAL A 106 15.02 6.66 -5.49
CA VAL A 106 15.73 5.56 -6.16
C VAL A 106 15.90 4.43 -5.17
N GLN A 107 15.35 3.28 -5.48
CA GLN A 107 15.46 2.09 -4.62
C GLN A 107 16.25 1.00 -5.33
N THR A 108 17.15 0.37 -4.59
CA THR A 108 17.97 -0.75 -5.04
C THR A 108 17.82 -1.93 -4.06
N LYS A 109 18.27 -3.11 -4.44
CA LYS A 109 18.48 -4.20 -3.49
C LYS A 109 19.56 -3.82 -2.47
N PRO A 110 19.76 -4.61 -1.39
CA PRO A 110 20.82 -4.33 -0.43
C PRO A 110 22.18 -4.20 -1.12
N LEU A 111 22.89 -3.14 -0.78
CA LEU A 111 24.25 -2.82 -1.27
C LEU A 111 25.19 -2.69 -0.07
N ASP A 112 26.46 -2.93 -0.29
CA ASP A 112 27.47 -2.54 0.67
C ASP A 112 27.74 -1.02 0.64
N ASN A 113 28.55 -0.53 1.58
CA ASN A 113 28.85 0.90 1.71
C ASN A 113 29.58 1.47 0.49
N ASN A 114 30.46 0.69 -0.15
CA ASN A 114 31.25 1.14 -1.29
C ASN A 114 30.38 1.23 -2.55
N ASP A 115 29.58 0.19 -2.78
CA ASP A 115 28.61 0.14 -3.88
C ASP A 115 27.57 1.24 -3.73
N SER A 116 27.07 1.47 -2.52
CA SER A 116 26.12 2.54 -2.23
C SER A 116 26.71 3.92 -2.54
N ALA A 117 27.95 4.21 -2.14
CA ALA A 117 28.64 5.47 -2.47
C ALA A 117 28.85 5.65 -3.98
N THR A 118 29.16 4.55 -4.67
CA THR A 118 29.31 4.54 -6.14
C THR A 118 27.99 4.89 -6.83
N ILE A 119 26.89 4.26 -6.43
CA ILE A 119 25.56 4.55 -6.98
C ILE A 119 25.13 5.99 -6.65
N GLN A 120 25.37 6.47 -5.43
CA GLN A 120 25.09 7.87 -5.05
C GLN A 120 25.85 8.85 -5.98
N THR A 121 27.13 8.57 -6.26
CA THR A 121 27.93 9.39 -7.18
C THR A 121 27.38 9.36 -8.62
N ALA A 122 26.88 8.20 -9.07
CA ALA A 122 26.24 8.09 -10.38
C ALA A 122 24.96 8.93 -10.47
N ILE A 123 24.13 8.91 -9.41
CA ILE A 123 22.93 9.74 -9.32
C ILE A 123 23.28 11.23 -9.36
N GLN A 124 24.28 11.68 -8.57
CA GLN A 124 24.75 13.06 -8.55
C GLN A 124 25.12 13.56 -9.96
N LYS A 125 25.93 12.76 -10.66
CA LYS A 125 26.40 13.11 -12.02
C LYS A 125 25.26 13.15 -13.04
N ALA A 126 24.26 12.28 -12.90
CA ALA A 126 23.15 12.19 -13.84
C ALA A 126 22.27 13.43 -13.85
N VAL A 127 22.03 14.03 -12.69
CA VAL A 127 21.11 15.18 -12.54
C VAL A 127 21.80 16.48 -12.11
N GLY A 128 23.12 16.44 -11.84
CA GLY A 128 23.90 17.63 -11.52
C GLY A 128 23.56 18.27 -10.17
N VAL A 129 23.08 17.46 -9.20
CA VAL A 129 22.77 17.94 -7.85
C VAL A 129 23.97 17.79 -6.92
N ASP A 130 23.98 18.57 -5.85
CA ASP A 130 25.02 18.48 -4.82
C ASP A 130 24.86 17.20 -3.98
N GLY A 131 25.95 16.66 -3.43
CA GLY A 131 25.92 15.47 -2.58
C GLY A 131 24.99 15.60 -1.39
N ASN A 132 24.91 16.79 -0.82
CA ASN A 132 24.02 17.12 0.29
C ASN A 132 22.52 17.09 -0.08
N ALA A 133 22.20 17.12 -1.39
CA ALA A 133 20.82 17.00 -1.88
C ALA A 133 20.36 15.55 -2.00
N ILE A 134 21.22 14.57 -1.70
CA ILE A 134 20.89 13.13 -1.72
C ILE A 134 21.02 12.57 -0.31
N SER A 135 19.90 12.19 0.27
CA SER A 135 19.87 11.34 1.47
C SER A 135 19.81 9.88 1.08
N SER A 136 20.47 9.01 1.85
CA SER A 136 20.42 7.57 1.64
C SER A 136 20.03 6.84 2.93
N ASP A 137 19.05 5.96 2.83
CA ASP A 137 18.60 5.09 3.90
C ASP A 137 18.83 3.64 3.47
N ALA A 138 19.54 2.87 4.30
CA ALA A 138 19.87 1.48 4.02
C ALA A 138 19.22 0.55 5.04
N ILE A 139 18.52 -0.46 4.54
CA ILE A 139 17.85 -1.47 5.37
C ILE A 139 18.40 -2.85 5.01
N GLY A 140 18.99 -3.51 5.99
CA GLY A 140 19.48 -4.88 5.81
C GLY A 140 18.33 -5.86 5.54
N ALA A 141 18.53 -6.82 4.65
CA ALA A 141 17.53 -7.83 4.27
C ALA A 141 16.98 -8.61 5.47
N THR A 142 17.84 -8.93 6.45
CA THR A 142 17.43 -9.65 7.67
C THR A 142 16.45 -8.82 8.52
N TRP A 143 16.71 -7.51 8.63
CA TRP A 143 15.84 -6.61 9.39
C TRP A 143 14.50 -6.43 8.67
N GLY A 144 14.51 -6.26 7.34
CA GLY A 144 13.29 -6.18 6.54
C GLY A 144 12.40 -7.42 6.69
N ALA A 145 12.99 -8.62 6.64
CA ALA A 145 12.26 -9.86 6.87
C ALA A 145 11.64 -9.93 8.28
N GLN A 146 12.34 -9.48 9.31
CA GLN A 146 11.81 -9.43 10.68
C GLN A 146 10.64 -8.43 10.81
N VAL A 147 10.73 -7.27 10.16
CA VAL A 147 9.65 -6.28 10.14
C VAL A 147 8.42 -6.87 9.45
N ALA A 148 8.58 -7.52 8.29
CA ALA A 148 7.49 -8.17 7.56
C ALA A 148 6.81 -9.25 8.41
N GLN A 149 7.60 -10.09 9.09
CA GLN A 149 7.07 -11.14 9.97
C GLN A 149 6.29 -10.56 11.15
N ARG A 150 6.81 -9.51 11.79
CA ARG A 150 6.12 -8.84 12.91
C ARG A 150 4.85 -8.13 12.47
N ALA A 151 4.85 -7.50 11.29
CA ALA A 151 3.66 -6.87 10.72
C ALA A 151 2.56 -7.89 10.43
N LEU A 152 2.91 -9.05 9.84
CA LEU A 152 1.98 -10.15 9.59
C LEU A 152 1.43 -10.74 10.91
N LEU A 153 2.31 -10.97 11.88
CA LEU A 153 1.89 -11.46 13.21
C LEU A 153 0.93 -10.46 13.88
N GLY A 154 1.24 -9.17 13.83
CA GLY A 154 0.38 -8.11 14.36
C GLY A 154 -1.00 -8.11 13.71
N LEU A 155 -1.08 -8.27 12.38
CA LEU A 155 -2.34 -8.37 11.66
C LEU A 155 -3.15 -9.60 12.10
N ILE A 156 -2.51 -10.77 12.21
CA ILE A 156 -3.18 -12.01 12.64
C ILE A 156 -3.72 -11.86 14.08
N VAL A 157 -2.89 -11.36 15.00
CA VAL A 157 -3.30 -11.13 16.40
C VAL A 157 -4.45 -10.14 16.46
N PHE A 158 -4.39 -9.04 15.69
CA PHE A 158 -5.48 -8.06 15.59
C PHE A 158 -6.78 -8.73 15.15
N LEU A 159 -6.77 -9.52 14.07
CA LEU A 159 -7.96 -10.20 13.57
C LEU A 159 -8.53 -11.17 14.60
N ILE A 160 -7.70 -11.93 15.29
CA ILE A 160 -8.15 -12.86 16.36
C ILE A 160 -8.82 -12.08 17.49
N LEU A 161 -8.21 -11.00 17.97
CA LEU A 161 -8.78 -10.17 19.04
C LEU A 161 -10.13 -9.56 18.64
N VAL A 162 -10.25 -9.10 17.41
CA VAL A 162 -11.49 -8.56 16.85
C VAL A 162 -12.59 -9.61 16.84
N VAL A 163 -12.28 -10.82 16.38
CA VAL A 163 -13.22 -11.96 16.38
C VAL A 163 -13.72 -12.27 17.79
N LEU A 164 -12.78 -12.39 18.72
CA LEU A 164 -13.11 -12.68 20.12
C LEU A 164 -13.96 -11.56 20.75
N PHE A 165 -13.63 -10.31 20.44
CA PHE A 165 -14.39 -9.15 20.92
C PHE A 165 -15.83 -9.18 20.40
N ILE A 166 -16.05 -9.38 19.10
CA ILE A 166 -17.39 -9.43 18.51
C ILE A 166 -18.18 -10.60 19.11
N TRP A 167 -17.55 -11.77 19.21
CA TRP A 167 -18.20 -12.94 19.80
C TRP A 167 -18.59 -12.72 21.26
N ALA A 168 -17.73 -12.12 22.06
CA ALA A 168 -18.01 -11.83 23.47
C ALA A 168 -19.10 -10.75 23.62
N TYR A 169 -19.12 -9.75 22.74
CA TYR A 169 -20.07 -8.64 22.80
C TYR A 169 -21.49 -9.08 22.40
N PHE A 170 -21.64 -9.70 21.22
CA PHE A 170 -22.94 -10.09 20.70
C PHE A 170 -23.42 -11.45 21.19
N ARG A 171 -22.53 -12.30 21.69
CA ARG A 171 -22.79 -13.70 22.10
C ARG A 171 -23.40 -14.58 21.01
N GLU A 172 -23.32 -14.13 19.76
CA GLU A 172 -23.86 -14.80 18.57
C GLU A 172 -22.73 -15.13 17.59
N TRP A 173 -22.43 -16.43 17.45
CA TRP A 173 -21.32 -16.87 16.57
C TRP A 173 -21.55 -16.51 15.09
N LYS A 174 -22.82 -16.43 14.65
CA LYS A 174 -23.17 -16.06 13.26
C LYS A 174 -22.75 -14.63 12.93
N MET A 175 -22.94 -13.70 13.86
CA MET A 175 -22.50 -12.31 13.72
C MET A 175 -20.97 -12.23 13.65
N SER A 176 -20.25 -12.99 14.48
CA SER A 176 -18.79 -13.05 14.44
C SER A 176 -18.28 -13.56 13.09
N VAL A 177 -18.88 -14.62 12.53
CA VAL A 177 -18.53 -15.13 11.20
C VAL A 177 -18.81 -14.10 10.12
N ALA A 178 -19.96 -13.43 10.16
CA ALA A 178 -20.29 -12.38 9.18
C ALA A 178 -19.30 -11.21 9.24
N ALA A 179 -18.89 -10.79 10.45
CA ALA A 179 -17.89 -9.73 10.61
C ALA A 179 -16.52 -10.15 10.06
N ILE A 180 -16.09 -11.40 10.30
CA ILE A 180 -14.82 -11.89 9.73
C ILE A 180 -14.86 -11.86 8.21
N VAL A 181 -15.96 -12.35 7.61
CA VAL A 181 -16.13 -12.33 6.15
C VAL A 181 -16.06 -10.90 5.61
N ALA A 182 -16.71 -9.94 6.26
CA ALA A 182 -16.64 -8.52 5.88
C ALA A 182 -15.21 -7.97 5.99
N LEU A 183 -14.50 -8.23 7.10
CA LEU A 183 -13.11 -7.78 7.28
C LEU A 183 -12.15 -8.39 6.26
N ILE A 184 -12.29 -9.69 5.96
CA ILE A 184 -11.48 -10.35 4.91
C ILE A 184 -11.76 -9.74 3.55
N HIS A 185 -13.03 -9.47 3.24
CA HIS A 185 -13.44 -8.81 1.99
C HIS A 185 -12.79 -7.43 1.86
N ASP A 186 -12.84 -6.60 2.89
CA ASP A 186 -12.27 -5.25 2.88
C ASP A 186 -10.74 -5.28 2.77
N LEU A 187 -10.10 -6.23 3.48
CA LEU A 187 -8.67 -6.46 3.37
C LEU A 187 -8.28 -6.87 1.94
N LEU A 188 -9.03 -7.81 1.33
CA LEU A 188 -8.77 -8.27 -0.04
C LEU A 188 -8.91 -7.15 -1.06
N ILE A 189 -9.94 -6.30 -0.93
CA ILE A 189 -10.13 -5.15 -1.82
C ILE A 189 -8.97 -4.16 -1.64
N THR A 190 -8.62 -3.81 -0.41
CA THR A 190 -7.54 -2.86 -0.13
C THR A 190 -6.21 -3.35 -0.68
N VAL A 191 -5.84 -4.59 -0.38
CA VAL A 191 -4.62 -5.24 -0.91
C VAL A 191 -4.66 -5.35 -2.43
N GLY A 192 -5.83 -5.63 -3.01
CA GLY A 192 -6.04 -5.68 -4.46
C GLY A 192 -5.82 -4.33 -5.13
N VAL A 193 -6.28 -3.24 -4.52
CA VAL A 193 -6.01 -1.87 -5.03
C VAL A 193 -4.51 -1.59 -5.04
N TYR A 194 -3.78 -1.95 -3.98
CA TYR A 194 -2.32 -1.82 -3.95
C TYR A 194 -1.63 -2.65 -5.03
N ALA A 195 -2.06 -3.90 -5.24
CA ALA A 195 -1.51 -4.76 -6.28
C ALA A 195 -1.76 -4.23 -7.70
N LEU A 196 -2.97 -3.72 -7.96
CA LEU A 196 -3.35 -3.19 -9.28
C LEU A 196 -2.72 -1.83 -9.59
N SER A 197 -2.67 -0.93 -8.60
CA SER A 197 -2.09 0.41 -8.74
C SER A 197 -0.55 0.40 -8.74
N GLY A 198 0.07 -0.64 -8.14
CA GLY A 198 1.51 -0.70 -7.94
C GLY A 198 2.01 0.22 -6.82
N PHE A 199 1.12 0.72 -5.97
CA PHE A 199 1.50 1.50 -4.80
C PHE A 199 2.42 0.71 -3.88
N GLU A 200 3.38 1.41 -3.30
CA GLU A 200 4.35 0.82 -2.41
C GLU A 200 3.72 0.47 -1.06
N VAL A 201 3.96 -0.76 -0.61
CA VAL A 201 3.52 -1.24 0.71
C VAL A 201 4.67 -1.04 1.69
N THR A 202 4.47 -0.12 2.64
CA THR A 202 5.42 0.21 3.71
C THR A 202 4.81 -0.12 5.09
N PRO A 203 5.55 -0.06 6.20
CA PRO A 203 4.97 -0.17 7.54
C PRO A 203 3.87 0.86 7.81
N ALA A 204 3.99 2.07 7.26
CA ALA A 204 2.94 3.08 7.33
C ALA A 204 1.67 2.64 6.61
N THR A 205 1.79 1.96 5.45
CA THR A 205 0.67 1.34 4.73
C THR A 205 -0.04 0.30 5.59
N VAL A 206 0.72 -0.57 6.27
CA VAL A 206 0.14 -1.58 7.18
C VAL A 206 -0.66 -0.91 8.31
N THR A 207 -0.12 0.15 8.91
CA THR A 207 -0.83 0.94 9.93
C THR A 207 -2.11 1.56 9.35
N GLY A 208 -2.07 2.09 8.13
CA GLY A 208 -3.23 2.61 7.42
C GLY A 208 -4.30 1.53 7.18
N ILE A 209 -3.90 0.34 6.75
CA ILE A 209 -4.80 -0.80 6.56
C ILE A 209 -5.47 -1.19 7.89
N LEU A 210 -4.72 -1.29 8.99
CA LEU A 210 -5.29 -1.58 10.31
C LEU A 210 -6.30 -0.51 10.74
N THR A 211 -6.05 0.75 10.42
CA THR A 211 -6.97 1.86 10.69
C THR A 211 -8.27 1.71 9.88
N ILE A 212 -8.18 1.40 8.58
CA ILE A 212 -9.33 1.14 7.71
C ILE A 212 -10.15 -0.04 8.26
N LEU A 213 -9.49 -1.14 8.65
CA LEU A 213 -10.17 -2.29 9.25
C LEU A 213 -10.86 -1.93 10.57
N GLY A 214 -10.29 -1.04 11.37
CA GLY A 214 -10.91 -0.52 12.60
C GLY A 214 -12.21 0.25 12.32
N PHE A 215 -12.23 1.10 11.29
CA PHE A 215 -13.46 1.79 10.86
C PHE A 215 -14.50 0.83 10.30
N SER A 216 -14.08 -0.10 9.44
CA SER A 216 -14.98 -1.14 8.89
C SER A 216 -15.62 -1.99 10.00
N LEU A 217 -14.82 -2.33 11.02
CA LEU A 217 -15.32 -3.02 12.20
C LEU A 217 -16.37 -2.20 12.96
N TYR A 218 -16.11 -0.90 13.16
CA TYR A 218 -17.04 -0.02 13.83
C TYR A 218 -18.38 0.03 13.09
N ASP A 219 -18.37 0.20 11.78
CA ASP A 219 -19.58 0.21 10.94
C ASP A 219 -20.33 -1.13 11.03
N THR A 220 -19.60 -2.24 11.00
CA THR A 220 -20.17 -3.61 11.15
C THR A 220 -20.86 -3.77 12.50
N VAL A 221 -20.24 -3.33 13.59
CA VAL A 221 -20.81 -3.39 14.96
C VAL A 221 -22.08 -2.55 15.06
N VAL A 222 -22.06 -1.32 14.50
CA VAL A 222 -23.23 -0.43 14.48
C VAL A 222 -24.41 -1.05 13.72
N VAL A 223 -24.14 -1.71 12.58
CA VAL A 223 -25.18 -2.41 11.83
C VAL A 223 -25.74 -3.58 12.63
N PHE A 224 -24.88 -4.38 13.27
CA PHE A 224 -25.30 -5.54 14.07
C PHE A 224 -26.11 -5.15 15.31
N ASP A 225 -25.83 -3.99 15.90
CA ASP A 225 -26.61 -3.46 17.02
C ASP A 225 -28.07 -3.10 16.64
N LYS A 226 -28.35 -2.96 15.35
CA LYS A 226 -29.69 -2.62 14.81
C LYS A 226 -30.46 -3.84 14.27
N VAL A 227 -29.85 -5.01 14.22
CA VAL A 227 -30.45 -6.25 13.71
C VAL A 227 -30.87 -7.17 14.87
#